data_bf931f6b6e8533652aeddecc6d03ebde
#
_entry.id   bf931f6b6e8533652aeddecc6d03ebde
#
_cell.length_a   1.000
_cell.length_b   1.000
_cell.length_c   1.000
_cell.angle_alpha   90.00
_cell.angle_beta   90.00
_cell.angle_gamma   90.00
#
_symmetry.space_group_name_H-M   'P 1'
#
loop_
_entity.id
_entity.type
_entity.pdbx_description
1 polymer ?
#
loop_
_entity_poly.entity_id
_entity_poly.type
_entity_poly.pdbx_seq_one_letter_code
_entity_poly.pdbx_strand_id
1 'polypeptide(L)'
;IENIDYEEGIGPYFLVFLPLYFILKKKNKVINKFFVLILVSVSIWFFLSYVLRYIIFVWPLIAIISAYVIVELLKNPQISKIVKILLVFTFCFNIAVWAAMNLKSLPVAFGLETHDEFLSRYPGSVYKASKFINANLLEDSKILLFRDKRGFYLDRNYLWADPLFQDYIDYSKIKNEDYYYNLLKSIGITHVLVNTEF
;
A
#
# COMPACT_ATOMS: atom_id res chain seq x y z
N ILE A 1 -13.58 3.33 12.36
CA ILE A 1 -12.63 4.20 11.61
C ILE A 1 -12.08 3.30 10.54
N GLU A 2 -12.57 3.55 9.33
CA GLU A 2 -12.21 2.84 8.12
C GLU A 2 -10.68 2.72 8.04
N ASN A 3 -10.23 1.51 7.72
CA ASN A 3 -8.90 1.32 7.20
C ASN A 3 -8.75 2.31 6.04
N ILE A 4 -8.06 3.41 6.28
CA ILE A 4 -7.53 4.21 5.20
C ILE A 4 -6.47 3.30 4.59
N ASP A 5 -6.90 2.43 3.68
CA ASP A 5 -6.01 1.86 2.70
C ASP A 5 -5.34 3.09 2.09
N TYR A 6 -4.05 3.24 2.37
CA TYR A 6 -3.26 4.30 1.77
C TYR A 6 -3.37 4.09 0.26
N GLU A 7 -4.36 4.75 -0.33
CA GLU A 7 -4.45 4.81 -1.78
C GLU A 7 -3.16 5.47 -2.23
N GLU A 8 -2.31 4.70 -2.86
CA GLU A 8 -1.08 5.15 -3.47
C GLU A 8 -1.46 6.18 -4.54
N GLY A 9 -1.61 7.42 -4.10
CA GLY A 9 -2.03 8.52 -4.95
C GLY A 9 -0.96 8.88 -5.96
N ILE A 10 -1.39 9.13 -7.19
CA ILE A 10 -0.55 9.75 -8.21
C ILE A 10 -0.17 11.15 -7.73
N GLY A 11 1.11 11.41 -7.51
CA GLY A 11 1.55 12.73 -7.08
C GLY A 11 1.11 13.83 -8.06
N PRO A 12 0.75 15.04 -7.57
CA PRO A 12 0.24 16.14 -8.40
C PRO A 12 1.22 16.58 -9.50
N TYR A 13 2.50 16.29 -9.34
CA TYR A 13 3.54 16.56 -10.31
C TYR A 13 3.21 16.01 -11.71
N PHE A 14 2.78 14.76 -11.78
CA PHE A 14 2.45 14.13 -13.06
C PHE A 14 1.16 14.68 -13.67
N LEU A 15 0.18 15.02 -12.84
CA LEU A 15 -1.06 15.62 -13.29
C LEU A 15 -0.85 17.03 -13.87
N VAL A 16 0.12 17.77 -13.38
CA VAL A 16 0.44 19.12 -13.87
C VAL A 16 1.21 19.06 -15.20
N PHE A 17 2.28 18.26 -15.28
CA PHE A 17 3.21 18.33 -16.40
C PHE A 17 2.87 17.39 -17.58
N LEU A 18 2.25 16.24 -17.33
CA LEU A 18 1.91 15.30 -18.39
C LEU A 18 0.96 15.89 -19.45
N PRO A 19 -0.14 16.58 -19.09
CA PRO A 19 -1.06 17.18 -20.09
C PRO A 19 -0.39 18.26 -20.94
N LEU A 20 0.61 18.95 -20.40
CA LEU A 20 1.32 20.00 -21.15
C LEU A 20 2.09 19.46 -22.35
N TYR A 21 2.33 18.15 -22.43
CA TYR A 21 2.89 17.51 -23.60
C TYR A 21 2.09 17.80 -24.88
N PHE A 22 0.77 17.88 -24.77
CA PHE A 22 -0.10 18.16 -25.92
C PHE A 22 0.05 19.58 -26.47
N ILE A 23 0.48 20.53 -25.64
CA ILE A 23 0.65 21.95 -25.97
C ILE A 23 2.00 22.21 -26.63
N LEU A 24 2.97 21.29 -26.49
CA LEU A 24 4.30 21.46 -27.09
C LEU A 24 4.22 21.50 -28.61
N LYS A 25 4.80 22.56 -29.21
CA LYS A 25 4.88 22.74 -30.68
C LYS A 25 5.75 21.66 -31.34
N LYS A 26 6.85 21.27 -30.69
CA LYS A 26 7.81 20.28 -31.20
C LYS A 26 7.66 18.97 -30.41
N LYS A 27 7.18 17.94 -31.08
CA LYS A 27 7.03 16.60 -30.48
C LYS A 27 8.18 15.70 -30.88
N ASN A 28 8.71 14.94 -29.90
CA ASN A 28 9.75 13.95 -30.14
C ASN A 28 9.11 12.59 -30.48
N LYS A 29 9.58 11.93 -31.54
CA LYS A 29 9.05 10.62 -32.00
C LYS A 29 9.22 9.53 -30.93
N VAL A 30 10.29 9.55 -30.15
CA VAL A 30 10.53 8.58 -29.06
C VAL A 30 9.54 8.80 -27.91
N ILE A 31 9.34 10.06 -27.53
CA ILE A 31 8.38 10.43 -26.47
C ILE A 31 6.94 10.07 -26.89
N ASN A 32 6.60 10.25 -28.17
CA ASN A 32 5.29 9.80 -28.67
C ASN A 32 5.09 8.28 -28.52
N LYS A 33 6.13 7.47 -28.76
CA LYS A 33 6.06 6.01 -28.54
C LYS A 33 5.82 5.67 -27.06
N PHE A 34 6.51 6.36 -26.13
CA PHE A 34 6.27 6.17 -24.71
C PHE A 34 4.84 6.56 -24.32
N PHE A 35 4.33 7.65 -24.88
CA PHE A 35 2.96 8.08 -24.63
C PHE A 35 1.94 7.01 -25.10
N VAL A 36 2.11 6.46 -26.31
CA VAL A 36 1.27 5.37 -26.81
C VAL A 36 1.38 4.14 -25.92
N LEU A 37 2.58 3.78 -25.49
CA LEU A 37 2.80 2.65 -24.57
C LEU A 37 2.07 2.84 -23.24
N ILE A 38 2.12 4.06 -22.68
CA ILE A 38 1.37 4.40 -21.47
C ILE A 38 -0.13 4.23 -21.68
N LEU A 39 -0.67 4.78 -22.76
CA LEU A 39 -2.10 4.68 -23.07
C LEU A 39 -2.56 3.22 -23.21
N VAL A 40 -1.81 2.41 -23.94
CA VAL A 40 -2.12 0.98 -24.11
C VAL A 40 -2.06 0.27 -22.77
N SER A 41 -1.03 0.51 -21.96
CA SER A 41 -0.86 -0.12 -20.65
C SER A 41 -1.97 0.26 -19.66
N VAL A 42 -2.34 1.55 -19.61
CA VAL A 42 -3.45 2.04 -18.78
C VAL A 42 -4.77 1.45 -19.24
N SER A 43 -5.00 1.36 -20.57
CA SER A 43 -6.21 0.74 -21.10
C SER A 43 -6.32 -0.73 -20.73
N ILE A 44 -5.24 -1.50 -20.90
CA ILE A 44 -5.19 -2.91 -20.53
C ILE A 44 -5.46 -3.06 -19.02
N TRP A 45 -4.81 -2.26 -18.19
CA TRP A 45 -5.01 -2.27 -16.74
C TRP A 45 -6.46 -1.97 -16.36
N PHE A 46 -7.07 -0.96 -16.97
CA PHE A 46 -8.44 -0.56 -16.72
C PHE A 46 -9.45 -1.69 -16.99
N PHE A 47 -9.24 -2.48 -18.03
CA PHE A 47 -10.15 -3.58 -18.40
C PHE A 47 -9.84 -4.91 -17.68
N LEU A 48 -8.59 -5.13 -17.25
CA LEU A 48 -8.19 -6.41 -16.67
C LEU A 48 -8.07 -6.39 -15.15
N SER A 49 -7.65 -5.27 -14.55
CA SER A 49 -7.37 -5.22 -13.13
C SER A 49 -7.34 -3.79 -12.61
N TYR A 50 -8.01 -3.53 -11.48
CA TYR A 50 -7.97 -2.21 -10.82
C TYR A 50 -6.83 -2.08 -9.80
N VAL A 51 -5.89 -3.03 -9.74
CA VAL A 51 -4.81 -3.04 -8.75
C VAL A 51 -3.64 -2.17 -9.23
N LEU A 52 -3.37 -1.05 -8.55
CA LEU A 52 -2.36 -0.05 -8.94
C LEU A 52 -0.94 -0.62 -9.06
N ARG A 53 -0.57 -1.61 -8.23
CA ARG A 53 0.76 -2.25 -8.32
C ARG A 53 1.07 -2.87 -9.68
N TYR A 54 0.07 -3.26 -10.47
CA TYR A 54 0.29 -3.83 -11.80
C TYR A 54 0.63 -2.80 -12.86
N ILE A 55 0.46 -1.52 -12.57
CA ILE A 55 0.80 -0.43 -13.49
C ILE A 55 2.07 0.34 -13.08
N ILE A 56 2.77 -0.12 -12.04
CA ILE A 56 3.94 0.56 -11.48
C ILE A 56 5.04 0.82 -12.52
N PHE A 57 5.17 -0.03 -13.54
CA PHE A 57 6.16 0.14 -14.62
C PHE A 57 5.86 1.34 -15.53
N VAL A 58 4.65 1.89 -15.50
CA VAL A 58 4.27 3.08 -16.26
C VAL A 58 4.84 4.36 -15.64
N TRP A 59 5.11 4.38 -14.31
CA TRP A 59 5.60 5.56 -13.60
C TRP A 59 6.92 6.11 -14.14
N PRO A 60 7.95 5.29 -14.41
CA PRO A 60 9.18 5.77 -15.04
C PRO A 60 8.93 6.42 -16.41
N LEU A 61 8.01 5.88 -17.21
CA LEU A 61 7.68 6.44 -18.51
C LEU A 61 7.01 7.80 -18.39
N ILE A 62 6.06 7.93 -17.46
CA ILE A 62 5.41 9.21 -17.14
C ILE A 62 6.45 10.23 -16.65
N ALA A 63 7.40 9.82 -15.80
CA ALA A 63 8.46 10.68 -15.32
C ALA A 63 9.35 11.20 -16.48
N ILE A 64 9.71 10.34 -17.42
CA ILE A 64 10.49 10.72 -18.62
C ILE A 64 9.74 11.73 -19.47
N ILE A 65 8.44 11.50 -19.73
CA ILE A 65 7.63 12.45 -20.52
C ILE A 65 7.52 13.78 -19.78
N SER A 66 7.25 13.78 -18.49
CA SER A 66 7.15 15.00 -17.69
C SER A 66 8.45 15.76 -17.67
N ALA A 67 9.60 15.08 -17.50
CA ALA A 67 10.91 15.71 -17.55
C ALA A 67 11.19 16.34 -18.93
N TYR A 68 10.85 15.65 -20.03
CA TYR A 68 10.97 16.19 -21.38
C TYR A 68 10.13 17.47 -21.55
N VAL A 69 8.86 17.43 -21.09
CA VAL A 69 7.97 18.62 -21.14
C VAL A 69 8.59 19.78 -20.40
N ILE A 70 9.05 19.56 -19.17
CA ILE A 70 9.68 20.61 -18.34
C ILE A 70 10.88 21.21 -19.06
N VAL A 71 11.79 20.38 -19.59
CA VAL A 71 12.97 20.85 -20.30
C VAL A 71 12.61 21.69 -21.53
N GLU A 72 11.61 21.27 -22.30
CA GLU A 72 11.16 22.04 -23.46
C GLU A 72 10.51 23.37 -23.06
N LEU A 73 9.70 23.39 -22.01
CA LEU A 73 9.07 24.61 -21.48
C LEU A 73 10.10 25.60 -20.91
N LEU A 74 11.15 25.10 -20.26
CA LEU A 74 12.23 25.93 -19.70
C LEU A 74 13.06 26.66 -20.77
N LYS A 75 13.07 26.19 -22.03
CA LYS A 75 13.74 26.87 -23.14
C LYS A 75 13.06 28.19 -23.53
N ASN A 76 11.79 28.37 -23.18
CA ASN A 76 11.06 29.60 -23.46
C ASN A 76 11.23 30.60 -22.29
N PRO A 77 11.92 31.74 -22.47
CA PRO A 77 12.16 32.69 -21.37
C PRO A 77 10.89 33.25 -20.73
N GLN A 78 9.80 33.40 -21.52
CA GLN A 78 8.53 33.98 -21.07
C GLN A 78 7.82 33.10 -20.06
N ILE A 79 7.88 31.78 -20.21
CA ILE A 79 7.19 30.81 -19.35
C ILE A 79 8.11 30.10 -18.36
N SER A 80 9.42 30.18 -18.56
CA SER A 80 10.43 29.52 -17.72
C SER A 80 10.28 29.88 -16.23
N LYS A 81 9.99 31.16 -15.93
CA LYS A 81 9.77 31.61 -14.55
C LYS A 81 8.56 30.92 -13.92
N ILE A 82 7.46 30.82 -14.66
CA ILE A 82 6.22 30.17 -14.19
C ILE A 82 6.48 28.67 -13.97
N VAL A 83 7.17 28.00 -14.91
CA VAL A 83 7.51 26.57 -14.80
C VAL A 83 8.37 26.29 -13.56
N LYS A 84 9.37 27.15 -13.28
CA LYS A 84 10.20 27.04 -12.07
C LYS A 84 9.37 27.20 -10.78
N ILE A 85 8.45 28.16 -10.75
CA ILE A 85 7.55 28.36 -9.60
C ILE A 85 6.66 27.13 -9.41
N LEU A 86 6.08 26.58 -10.48
CA LEU A 86 5.26 25.38 -10.41
C LEU A 86 6.06 24.15 -9.93
N LEU A 87 7.31 24.01 -10.38
CA LEU A 87 8.20 22.93 -9.91
C LEU A 87 8.45 23.04 -8.40
N VAL A 88 8.81 24.22 -7.92
CA VAL A 88 9.05 24.44 -6.50
C VAL A 88 7.77 24.20 -5.70
N PHE A 89 6.64 24.75 -6.17
CA PHE A 89 5.35 24.53 -5.52
C PHE A 89 4.97 23.08 -5.43
N THR A 90 5.02 22.33 -6.54
CA THR A 90 4.66 20.90 -6.54
C THR A 90 5.60 20.08 -5.67
N PHE A 91 6.89 20.41 -5.64
CA PHE A 91 7.87 19.77 -4.76
C PHE A 91 7.56 20.01 -3.28
N CYS A 92 7.36 21.27 -2.89
CA CYS A 92 7.00 21.63 -1.51
C CYS A 92 5.66 21.02 -1.10
N PHE A 93 4.67 21.00 -2.00
CA PHE A 93 3.38 20.39 -1.76
C PHE A 93 3.50 18.88 -1.51
N ASN A 94 4.29 18.15 -2.33
CA ASN A 94 4.53 16.74 -2.11
C ASN A 94 5.20 16.46 -0.75
N ILE A 95 6.20 17.27 -0.38
CA ILE A 95 6.84 17.14 0.95
C ILE A 95 5.81 17.38 2.06
N ALA A 96 4.98 18.41 1.92
CA ALA A 96 3.96 18.74 2.93
C ALA A 96 2.93 17.61 3.08
N VAL A 97 2.44 17.05 1.97
CA VAL A 97 1.52 15.90 1.99
C VAL A 97 2.20 14.68 2.62
N TRP A 98 3.42 14.36 2.18
CA TRP A 98 4.17 13.26 2.76
C TRP A 98 4.39 13.43 4.27
N ALA A 99 4.79 14.62 4.71
CA ALA A 99 4.95 14.93 6.12
C ALA A 99 3.64 14.78 6.89
N ALA A 100 2.53 15.31 6.36
CA ALA A 100 1.22 15.20 6.99
C ALA A 100 0.76 13.75 7.16
N MET A 101 0.97 12.91 6.14
CA MET A 101 0.64 11.48 6.18
C MET A 101 1.52 10.70 7.17
N ASN A 102 2.76 11.12 7.35
CA ASN A 102 3.74 10.43 8.20
C ASN A 102 3.95 11.08 9.57
N LEU A 103 3.21 12.14 9.93
CA LEU A 103 3.35 12.84 11.22
C LEU A 103 3.35 11.88 12.42
N LYS A 104 2.49 10.86 12.40
CA LYS A 104 2.38 9.87 13.47
C LYS A 104 3.61 8.95 13.58
N SER A 105 4.38 8.79 12.51
CA SER A 105 5.56 7.93 12.45
C SER A 105 6.87 8.69 12.69
N LEU A 106 6.84 10.04 12.63
CA LEU A 106 8.03 10.86 12.82
C LEU A 106 8.69 10.68 14.19
N PRO A 107 7.94 10.58 15.31
CA PRO A 107 8.56 10.39 16.62
C PRO A 107 9.43 9.13 16.69
N VAL A 108 8.96 8.00 16.15
CA VAL A 108 9.75 6.77 16.14
C VAL A 108 10.93 6.86 15.15
N ALA A 109 10.76 7.54 14.02
CA ALA A 109 11.83 7.72 13.04
C ALA A 109 12.99 8.58 13.58
N PHE A 110 12.69 9.53 14.46
CA PHE A 110 13.69 10.38 15.12
C PHE A 110 14.16 9.85 16.49
N GLY A 111 13.74 8.64 16.89
CA GLY A 111 14.14 8.04 18.17
C GLY A 111 13.52 8.71 19.40
N LEU A 112 12.47 9.51 19.24
CA LEU A 112 11.72 10.17 20.32
C LEU A 112 10.67 9.24 20.95
N GLU A 113 10.36 8.15 20.29
CA GLU A 113 9.42 7.11 20.72
C GLU A 113 10.02 5.75 20.39
N THR A 114 9.85 4.78 21.26
CA THR A 114 10.31 3.42 20.98
C THR A 114 9.39 2.73 19.95
N HIS A 115 9.92 1.74 19.25
CA HIS A 115 9.14 0.93 18.30
C HIS A 115 7.95 0.24 18.99
N ASP A 116 8.14 -0.21 20.22
CA ASP A 116 7.11 -0.87 21.02
C ASP A 116 5.96 0.09 21.39
N GLU A 117 6.29 1.30 21.83
CA GLU A 117 5.29 2.35 22.12
C GLU A 117 4.51 2.73 20.87
N PHE A 118 5.21 2.94 19.75
CA PHE A 118 4.60 3.27 18.47
C PHE A 118 3.60 2.21 18.02
N LEU A 119 4.01 0.93 17.98
CA LEU A 119 3.15 -0.18 17.58
C LEU A 119 1.97 -0.38 18.53
N SER A 120 2.19 -0.15 19.84
CA SER A 120 1.17 -0.30 20.86
C SER A 120 0.12 0.82 20.85
N ARG A 121 0.44 1.98 20.28
CA ARG A 121 -0.46 3.14 20.22
C ARG A 121 -1.59 2.97 19.20
N TYR A 122 -1.39 2.16 18.15
CA TYR A 122 -2.41 1.98 17.13
C TYR A 122 -3.61 1.22 17.69
N PRO A 123 -4.84 1.81 17.64
CA PRO A 123 -6.08 1.11 17.99
C PRO A 123 -6.23 -0.12 17.06
N GLY A 124 -6.75 -1.22 17.59
CA GLY A 124 -6.87 -2.47 16.83
C GLY A 124 -5.54 -3.11 16.45
N SER A 125 -4.47 -2.69 17.10
CA SER A 125 -3.16 -3.23 16.85
C SER A 125 -3.09 -4.70 17.24
N VAL A 126 -2.97 -5.56 16.25
CA VAL A 126 -2.63 -6.99 16.43
C VAL A 126 -1.34 -7.14 17.24
N TYR A 127 -0.51 -6.11 17.29
CA TYR A 127 0.72 -6.09 18.05
C TYR A 127 0.48 -6.33 19.56
N LYS A 128 -0.50 -5.63 20.17
CA LYS A 128 -0.82 -5.84 21.59
C LYS A 128 -1.33 -7.26 21.84
N ALA A 129 -2.18 -7.78 20.96
CA ALA A 129 -2.68 -9.14 21.05
C ALA A 129 -1.54 -10.16 20.88
N SER A 130 -0.65 -9.95 19.90
CA SER A 130 0.52 -10.80 19.68
C SER A 130 1.46 -10.79 20.87
N LYS A 131 1.72 -9.63 21.46
CA LYS A 131 2.55 -9.49 22.66
C LYS A 131 1.96 -10.24 23.86
N PHE A 132 0.64 -10.14 24.05
CA PHE A 132 -0.07 -10.91 25.08
C PHE A 132 0.03 -12.43 24.83
N ILE A 133 -0.19 -12.88 23.60
CA ILE A 133 -0.10 -14.28 23.21
C ILE A 133 1.31 -14.81 23.46
N ASN A 134 2.34 -14.08 23.00
CA ASN A 134 3.74 -14.49 23.17
C ASN A 134 4.16 -14.60 24.64
N ALA A 135 3.60 -13.77 25.50
CA ALA A 135 3.92 -13.77 26.94
C ALA A 135 3.14 -14.81 27.74
N ASN A 136 1.93 -15.18 27.31
CA ASN A 136 1.01 -15.96 28.17
C ASN A 136 0.69 -17.37 27.64
N LEU A 137 0.90 -17.65 26.35
CA LEU A 137 0.62 -18.97 25.81
C LEU A 137 1.90 -19.82 25.71
N LEU A 138 1.72 -21.13 25.72
CA LEU A 138 2.80 -22.09 25.58
C LEU A 138 3.47 -21.98 24.20
N GLU A 139 4.74 -22.34 24.09
CA GLU A 139 5.51 -22.22 22.84
C GLU A 139 4.97 -23.12 21.71
N ASP A 140 4.36 -24.23 22.04
CA ASP A 140 3.74 -25.18 21.12
C ASP A 140 2.31 -24.79 20.71
N SER A 141 1.78 -23.69 21.24
CA SER A 141 0.44 -23.19 20.88
C SER A 141 0.37 -22.85 19.40
N LYS A 142 -0.73 -23.27 18.76
CA LYS A 142 -1.05 -22.95 17.35
C LYS A 142 -2.30 -22.08 17.27
N ILE A 143 -2.15 -20.92 16.66
CA ILE A 143 -3.17 -19.85 16.66
C ILE A 143 -3.89 -19.81 15.32
N LEU A 144 -5.23 -19.82 15.32
CA LEU A 144 -6.02 -19.51 14.15
C LEU A 144 -6.31 -18.01 14.12
N LEU A 145 -5.88 -17.31 13.06
CA LEU A 145 -6.14 -15.89 12.86
C LEU A 145 -7.46 -15.73 12.09
N PHE A 146 -8.49 -15.19 12.75
CA PHE A 146 -9.81 -14.98 12.18
C PHE A 146 -10.05 -13.49 11.94
N ARG A 147 -10.37 -13.12 10.70
CA ARG A 147 -10.54 -11.72 10.24
C ARG A 147 -9.28 -10.86 10.40
N ASP A 148 -8.11 -11.46 10.45
CA ASP A 148 -6.83 -10.77 10.42
C ASP A 148 -5.77 -11.61 9.70
N LYS A 149 -4.87 -10.93 8.99
CA LYS A 149 -3.79 -11.57 8.23
C LYS A 149 -2.41 -11.23 8.80
N ARG A 150 -2.36 -10.41 9.84
CA ARG A 150 -1.13 -9.84 10.42
C ARG A 150 -0.57 -10.73 11.53
N GLY A 151 -0.04 -11.90 11.16
CA GLY A 151 0.64 -12.81 12.11
C GLY A 151 2.11 -12.50 12.34
N PHE A 152 2.63 -11.41 11.77
CA PHE A 152 4.06 -11.11 11.76
C PHE A 152 4.70 -10.97 13.15
N TYR A 153 3.95 -10.51 14.15
CA TYR A 153 4.44 -10.32 15.51
C TYR A 153 4.20 -11.52 16.45
N LEU A 154 3.64 -12.62 15.92
CA LEU A 154 3.44 -13.85 16.71
C LEU A 154 4.71 -14.71 16.67
N ASP A 155 5.22 -15.07 17.85
CA ASP A 155 6.28 -16.04 18.03
C ASP A 155 5.74 -17.49 18.14
N ARG A 156 4.46 -17.67 17.85
CA ARG A 156 3.73 -18.95 17.88
C ARG A 156 3.37 -19.35 16.46
N ASN A 157 3.24 -20.65 16.24
CA ASN A 157 2.71 -21.15 14.98
C ASN A 157 1.29 -20.61 14.77
N TYR A 158 0.99 -20.15 13.57
CA TYR A 158 -0.35 -19.67 13.25
C TYR A 158 -0.82 -20.15 11.88
N LEU A 159 -2.14 -20.12 11.71
CA LEU A 159 -2.83 -20.39 10.46
C LEU A 159 -3.85 -19.28 10.22
N TRP A 160 -3.97 -18.84 8.98
CA TRP A 160 -5.04 -17.93 8.60
C TRP A 160 -6.36 -18.69 8.42
N ALA A 161 -7.45 -18.15 8.96
CA ALA A 161 -8.79 -18.71 8.74
C ALA A 161 -9.34 -18.41 7.33
N ASP A 162 -8.75 -17.44 6.62
CA ASP A 162 -9.20 -17.06 5.27
C ASP A 162 -8.86 -18.18 4.26
N PRO A 163 -9.86 -18.72 3.53
CA PRO A 163 -9.67 -19.81 2.57
C PRO A 163 -8.73 -19.46 1.41
N LEU A 164 -8.50 -18.18 1.13
CA LEU A 164 -7.55 -17.75 0.07
C LEU A 164 -6.08 -17.93 0.46
N PHE A 165 -5.77 -18.16 1.75
CA PHE A 165 -4.40 -18.19 2.27
C PHE A 165 -4.04 -19.52 2.96
N GLN A 166 -4.92 -20.52 2.91
CA GLN A 166 -4.67 -21.84 3.49
C GLN A 166 -5.52 -22.91 2.81
N ASP A 167 -5.01 -24.16 2.80
CA ASP A 167 -5.68 -25.35 2.24
C ASP A 167 -6.04 -26.39 3.33
N TYR A 168 -5.78 -26.09 4.61
CA TYR A 168 -6.03 -27.03 5.72
C TYR A 168 -7.50 -27.12 6.14
N ILE A 169 -8.26 -26.03 5.93
CA ILE A 169 -9.67 -25.93 6.32
C ILE A 169 -10.51 -25.82 5.06
N ASP A 170 -11.19 -26.89 4.71
CA ASP A 170 -12.19 -26.90 3.64
C ASP A 170 -13.54 -26.50 4.20
N TYR A 171 -13.90 -25.24 4.08
CA TYR A 171 -15.14 -24.69 4.60
C TYR A 171 -16.40 -25.28 3.94
N SER A 172 -16.29 -25.81 2.72
CA SER A 172 -17.42 -26.46 2.03
C SER A 172 -17.88 -27.76 2.70
N LYS A 173 -16.98 -28.39 3.48
CA LYS A 173 -17.25 -29.64 4.19
C LYS A 173 -17.76 -29.45 5.61
N ILE A 174 -17.79 -28.21 6.12
CA ILE A 174 -18.24 -27.94 7.48
C ILE A 174 -19.77 -28.06 7.55
N LYS A 175 -20.24 -29.07 8.29
CA LYS A 175 -21.68 -29.38 8.44
C LYS A 175 -22.30 -28.71 9.66
N ASN A 176 -21.56 -28.58 10.74
CA ASN A 176 -22.00 -28.02 12.01
C ASN A 176 -20.80 -27.56 12.85
N GLU A 177 -21.06 -26.94 14.00
CA GLU A 177 -20.08 -26.40 14.91
C GLU A 177 -19.16 -27.48 15.48
N ASP A 178 -19.71 -28.65 15.85
CA ASP A 178 -18.93 -29.76 16.41
C ASP A 178 -17.94 -30.33 15.39
N TYR A 179 -18.33 -30.42 14.12
CA TYR A 179 -17.45 -30.82 13.05
C TYR A 179 -16.29 -29.83 12.90
N TYR A 180 -16.59 -28.53 12.91
CA TYR A 180 -15.58 -27.49 12.79
C TYR A 180 -14.61 -27.50 13.97
N TYR A 181 -15.12 -27.61 15.20
CA TYR A 181 -14.29 -27.71 16.40
C TYR A 181 -13.35 -28.92 16.35
N ASN A 182 -13.86 -30.10 15.99
CA ASN A 182 -13.05 -31.31 15.89
C ASN A 182 -12.03 -31.20 14.76
N LEU A 183 -12.36 -30.58 13.64
CA LEU A 183 -11.43 -30.29 12.56
C LEU A 183 -10.27 -29.38 13.04
N LEU A 184 -10.58 -28.27 13.72
CA LEU A 184 -9.57 -27.38 14.26
C LEU A 184 -8.63 -28.12 15.24
N LYS A 185 -9.18 -28.95 16.11
CA LYS A 185 -8.37 -29.80 17.00
C LYS A 185 -7.49 -30.77 16.24
N SER A 186 -8.00 -31.42 15.20
CA SER A 186 -7.26 -32.40 14.42
C SER A 186 -6.04 -31.82 13.70
N ILE A 187 -6.11 -30.52 13.31
CA ILE A 187 -5.01 -29.79 12.71
C ILE A 187 -4.11 -29.06 13.74
N GLY A 188 -4.38 -29.30 15.04
CA GLY A 188 -3.57 -28.82 16.14
C GLY A 188 -3.83 -27.39 16.57
N ILE A 189 -4.94 -26.76 16.15
CA ILE A 189 -5.29 -25.41 16.60
C ILE A 189 -5.65 -25.47 18.09
N THR A 190 -4.97 -24.64 18.89
CA THR A 190 -5.18 -24.54 20.34
C THR A 190 -5.97 -23.27 20.72
N HIS A 191 -5.78 -22.19 19.96
CA HIS A 191 -6.40 -20.88 20.25
C HIS A 191 -6.87 -20.22 18.96
N VAL A 192 -7.83 -19.31 19.10
CA VAL A 192 -8.35 -18.49 18.00
C VAL A 192 -8.17 -17.02 18.37
N LEU A 193 -7.53 -16.24 17.51
CA LEU A 193 -7.46 -14.79 17.62
C LEU A 193 -8.46 -14.20 16.63
N VAL A 194 -9.46 -13.51 17.15
CA VAL A 194 -10.53 -12.88 16.34
C VAL A 194 -10.33 -11.37 16.36
N ASN A 195 -10.22 -10.77 15.19
CA ASN A 195 -10.31 -9.32 15.06
C ASN A 195 -11.79 -8.92 15.02
N THR A 196 -12.24 -8.16 16.02
CA THR A 196 -13.63 -7.69 16.16
C THR A 196 -13.87 -6.28 15.63
N GLU A 197 -12.82 -5.60 15.14
CA GLU A 197 -12.88 -4.23 14.65
C GLU A 197 -13.16 -4.12 13.13
N PHE A 198 -13.80 -5.13 12.54
CA PHE A 198 -14.27 -5.12 11.15
C PHE A 198 -15.73 -4.78 11.09
#